data_56de682fb033658af5fb40774e114704
#
_entry.id   56de682fb033658af5fb40774e114704
#
_cell.length_a   1.000
_cell.length_b   1.000
_cell.length_c   1.000
_cell.angle_alpha   90.00
_cell.angle_beta   90.00
_cell.angle_gamma   90.00
#
_symmetry.space_group_name_H-M   'P 1'
#
loop_
_entity.id
_entity.type
_entity.pdbx_description
1 polymer ?
#
loop_
_entity_poly.entity_id
_entity_poly.type
_entity_poly.pdbx_seq_one_letter_code
_entity_poly.pdbx_strand_id
1 'polypeptide(L)'
;MSAAAQTTLLEVVNSVAQSVGHPKTTDVSSSQDESILRIAYYANIAGTELSYAANWQWLTKVSEIQIVADFPAQTEKAFDLPTDFHAFIDDTQWNRSTQLPAIGPINSQDWQWLIVRKTMITTRMMWRIRNKKLWIKSPPVNSQPFSFEYLSKNWAVDGNTETPQDLMSKNIDYHLYPWQLMVLYTRAKWFENEGYDSSGAYEDFKRAFMYETGVDKAATALTLVPGQGYPYIDAVKNIPDTGYGFGG
;
A
#
# COMPACT_ATOMS: atom_id res chain seq x y z
N MET A 1 8.03 -5.87 -20.47
CA MET A 1 6.98 -6.60 -19.74
C MET A 1 5.72 -6.54 -20.58
N SER A 2 5.17 -7.68 -20.98
CA SER A 2 3.86 -7.72 -21.66
C SER A 2 2.84 -7.13 -20.71
N ALA A 3 2.04 -6.16 -21.17
CA ALA A 3 0.91 -5.66 -20.39
C ALA A 3 0.04 -6.89 -20.08
N ALA A 4 -0.02 -7.28 -18.81
CA ALA A 4 -0.98 -8.28 -18.37
C ALA A 4 -2.36 -7.77 -18.82
N ALA A 5 -3.14 -8.62 -19.47
CA ALA A 5 -4.47 -8.24 -19.92
C ALA A 5 -5.23 -7.69 -18.70
N GLN A 6 -5.59 -6.41 -18.76
CA GLN A 6 -6.31 -5.74 -17.69
C GLN A 6 -7.68 -6.40 -17.56
N THR A 7 -8.00 -6.93 -16.41
CA THR A 7 -9.27 -7.62 -16.18
C THR A 7 -10.31 -6.64 -15.67
N THR A 8 -11.39 -6.51 -16.43
CA THR A 8 -12.46 -5.55 -16.16
C THR A 8 -13.46 -6.08 -15.13
N LEU A 9 -14.25 -5.17 -14.54
CA LEU A 9 -15.36 -5.53 -13.65
C LEU A 9 -16.31 -6.51 -14.32
N LEU A 10 -16.63 -6.27 -15.59
CA LEU A 10 -17.53 -7.14 -16.36
C LEU A 10 -16.98 -8.57 -16.49
N GLU A 11 -15.67 -8.71 -16.71
CA GLU A 11 -15.03 -10.03 -16.80
C GLU A 11 -15.00 -10.76 -15.46
N VAL A 12 -14.71 -10.06 -14.36
CA VAL A 12 -14.75 -10.64 -13.00
C VAL A 12 -16.17 -11.12 -12.69
N VAL A 13 -17.17 -10.26 -12.87
CA VAL A 13 -18.57 -10.58 -12.58
C VAL A 13 -19.05 -11.77 -13.40
N ASN A 14 -18.76 -11.79 -14.72
CA ASN A 14 -19.15 -12.90 -15.59
C ASN A 14 -18.44 -14.22 -15.24
N SER A 15 -17.18 -14.16 -14.81
CA SER A 15 -16.43 -15.35 -14.40
C SER A 15 -17.01 -15.96 -13.11
N VAL A 16 -17.34 -15.09 -12.15
CA VAL A 16 -17.98 -15.53 -10.89
C VAL A 16 -19.39 -16.03 -11.17
N ALA A 17 -20.22 -15.29 -11.93
CA ALA A 17 -21.59 -15.69 -12.30
C ALA A 17 -21.62 -17.09 -12.92
N GLN A 18 -20.72 -17.37 -13.87
CA GLN A 18 -20.61 -18.71 -14.46
C GLN A 18 -20.23 -19.79 -13.43
N SER A 19 -19.33 -19.48 -12.50
CA SER A 19 -18.88 -20.43 -11.47
C SER A 19 -19.99 -20.80 -10.46
N VAL A 20 -20.99 -19.92 -10.31
CA VAL A 20 -22.12 -20.10 -9.39
C VAL A 20 -23.43 -20.43 -10.11
N GLY A 21 -23.39 -20.67 -11.42
CA GLY A 21 -24.54 -21.12 -12.21
C GLY A 21 -25.50 -20.01 -12.67
N HIS A 22 -25.07 -18.76 -12.63
CA HIS A 22 -25.82 -17.62 -13.17
C HIS A 22 -25.44 -17.31 -14.63
N PRO A 23 -26.36 -16.76 -15.43
CA PRO A 23 -26.08 -16.35 -16.81
C PRO A 23 -25.11 -15.17 -16.85
N LYS A 24 -24.37 -15.06 -17.95
CA LYS A 24 -23.53 -13.88 -18.21
C LYS A 24 -24.38 -12.64 -18.48
N THR A 25 -23.87 -11.49 -18.06
CA THR A 25 -24.42 -10.20 -18.45
C THR A 25 -23.53 -9.49 -19.47
N THR A 26 -24.11 -8.61 -20.25
CA THR A 26 -23.37 -7.70 -21.15
C THR A 26 -23.09 -6.35 -20.50
N ASP A 27 -23.82 -6.03 -19.43
CA ASP A 27 -23.68 -4.78 -18.71
C ASP A 27 -23.99 -5.00 -17.21
N VAL A 28 -23.03 -4.67 -16.37
CA VAL A 28 -23.16 -4.76 -14.89
C VAL A 28 -23.83 -3.49 -14.35
N SER A 29 -23.47 -2.32 -14.89
CA SER A 29 -23.89 -1.02 -14.36
C SER A 29 -25.39 -0.77 -14.52
N SER A 30 -26.01 -1.30 -15.59
CA SER A 30 -27.44 -1.15 -15.88
C SER A 30 -28.25 -2.44 -15.66
N SER A 31 -27.61 -3.50 -15.12
CA SER A 31 -28.28 -4.78 -14.88
C SER A 31 -29.43 -4.62 -13.90
N GLN A 32 -30.55 -5.29 -14.19
CA GLN A 32 -31.70 -5.43 -13.29
C GLN A 32 -31.64 -6.76 -12.52
N ASP A 33 -30.66 -7.61 -12.81
CA ASP A 33 -30.46 -8.88 -12.10
C ASP A 33 -29.76 -8.63 -10.75
N GLU A 34 -30.48 -8.88 -9.68
CA GLU A 34 -30.00 -8.68 -8.32
C GLU A 34 -28.77 -9.53 -8.02
N SER A 35 -28.68 -10.74 -8.58
CA SER A 35 -27.52 -11.62 -8.40
C SER A 35 -26.26 -11.02 -9.00
N ILE A 36 -26.36 -10.42 -10.19
CA ILE A 36 -25.24 -9.75 -10.87
C ILE A 36 -24.78 -8.53 -10.06
N LEU A 37 -25.73 -7.72 -9.56
CA LEU A 37 -25.40 -6.56 -8.71
C LEU A 37 -24.74 -6.97 -7.39
N ARG A 38 -25.17 -8.07 -6.78
CA ARG A 38 -24.55 -8.63 -5.57
C ARG A 38 -23.13 -9.11 -5.85
N ILE A 39 -22.89 -9.81 -6.96
CA ILE A 39 -21.54 -10.25 -7.33
C ILE A 39 -20.63 -9.04 -7.53
N ALA A 40 -21.08 -7.97 -8.20
CA ALA A 40 -20.31 -6.74 -8.36
C ALA A 40 -20.01 -6.05 -7.02
N TYR A 41 -20.96 -6.05 -6.10
CA TYR A 41 -20.77 -5.55 -4.73
C TYR A 41 -19.70 -6.37 -3.98
N TYR A 42 -19.77 -7.71 -4.04
CA TYR A 42 -18.75 -8.56 -3.41
C TYR A 42 -17.38 -8.45 -4.07
N ALA A 43 -17.31 -8.18 -5.37
CA ALA A 43 -16.06 -7.88 -6.05
C ALA A 43 -15.39 -6.62 -5.49
N ASN A 44 -16.16 -5.57 -5.22
CA ASN A 44 -15.64 -4.36 -4.59
C ASN A 44 -15.19 -4.57 -3.13
N ILE A 45 -15.93 -5.36 -2.36
CA ILE A 45 -15.51 -5.76 -1.01
C ILE A 45 -14.20 -6.55 -1.08
N ALA A 46 -14.14 -7.55 -1.96
CA ALA A 46 -12.95 -8.38 -2.14
C ALA A 46 -11.72 -7.54 -2.53
N GLY A 47 -11.87 -6.60 -3.47
CA GLY A 47 -10.78 -5.71 -3.87
C GLY A 47 -10.29 -4.81 -2.74
N THR A 48 -11.21 -4.27 -1.95
CA THR A 48 -10.87 -3.45 -0.78
C THR A 48 -10.15 -4.28 0.29
N GLU A 49 -10.65 -5.46 0.63
CA GLU A 49 -10.00 -6.34 1.62
C GLU A 49 -8.63 -6.81 1.16
N LEU A 50 -8.47 -7.13 -0.13
CA LEU A 50 -7.18 -7.50 -0.71
C LEU A 50 -6.15 -6.37 -0.60
N SER A 51 -6.57 -5.10 -0.71
CA SER A 51 -5.65 -3.96 -0.59
C SER A 51 -5.00 -3.86 0.79
N TYR A 52 -5.65 -4.42 1.82
CA TYR A 52 -5.18 -4.43 3.21
C TYR A 52 -4.48 -5.75 3.59
N ALA A 53 -4.65 -6.80 2.79
CA ALA A 53 -4.19 -8.14 3.13
C ALA A 53 -2.68 -8.32 2.99
N ALA A 54 -2.01 -7.54 2.16
CA ALA A 54 -0.57 -7.62 1.94
C ALA A 54 0.02 -6.29 1.45
N ASN A 55 1.34 -6.15 1.59
CA ASN A 55 2.08 -5.01 1.03
C ASN A 55 2.37 -5.28 -0.45
N TRP A 56 1.37 -5.04 -1.30
CA TRP A 56 1.46 -5.27 -2.72
C TRP A 56 2.40 -4.26 -3.41
N GLN A 57 3.35 -4.75 -4.20
CA GLN A 57 4.29 -3.90 -4.93
C GLN A 57 3.57 -2.99 -5.95
N TRP A 58 2.52 -3.48 -6.60
CA TRP A 58 1.72 -2.67 -7.54
C TRP A 58 0.84 -1.61 -6.88
N LEU A 59 0.59 -1.68 -5.55
CA LEU A 59 -0.06 -0.63 -4.77
C LEU A 59 0.94 0.28 -4.07
N THR A 60 2.24 -0.05 -4.12
CA THR A 60 3.30 0.74 -3.52
C THR A 60 3.55 2.00 -4.34
N LYS A 61 3.55 3.14 -3.69
CA LYS A 61 3.86 4.44 -4.27
C LYS A 61 4.89 5.18 -3.44
N VAL A 62 5.66 6.03 -4.10
CA VAL A 62 6.60 6.96 -3.46
C VAL A 62 5.95 8.33 -3.35
N SER A 63 6.09 8.98 -2.22
CA SER A 63 5.67 10.37 -2.01
C SER A 63 6.76 11.17 -1.33
N GLU A 64 6.74 12.46 -1.59
CA GLU A 64 7.63 13.43 -0.97
C GLU A 64 6.82 14.63 -0.46
N ILE A 65 6.98 14.96 0.81
CA ILE A 65 6.33 16.09 1.45
C ILE A 65 7.41 17.09 1.87
N GLN A 66 7.24 18.34 1.49
CA GLN A 66 8.14 19.42 1.91
C GLN A 66 7.83 19.82 3.36
N ILE A 67 8.74 19.49 4.27
CA ILE A 67 8.61 19.79 5.68
C ILE A 67 9.26 21.11 5.99
N VAL A 68 8.46 22.07 6.48
CA VAL A 68 8.92 23.39 6.85
C VAL A 68 8.11 23.90 8.06
N ALA A 69 8.75 24.63 8.96
CA ALA A 69 8.06 25.35 10.02
C ALA A 69 7.42 26.63 9.48
N ASP A 70 6.21 26.96 9.96
CA ASP A 70 5.61 28.28 9.67
C ASP A 70 6.32 29.37 10.46
N PHE A 71 6.78 29.04 11.67
CA PHE A 71 7.52 29.92 12.56
C PHE A 71 8.74 29.20 13.15
N PRO A 72 9.84 29.92 13.43
CA PRO A 72 11.10 29.33 13.91
C PRO A 72 10.98 28.52 15.20
N ALA A 73 9.93 28.75 16.00
CA ALA A 73 9.77 28.14 17.32
C ALA A 73 8.70 27.04 17.39
N GLN A 74 8.22 26.50 16.27
CA GLN A 74 7.23 25.44 16.31
C GLN A 74 7.79 24.17 16.95
N THR A 75 7.03 23.62 17.91
CA THR A 75 7.37 22.35 18.53
C THR A 75 6.91 21.14 17.74
N GLU A 76 5.78 21.25 17.07
CA GLU A 76 5.22 20.23 16.17
C GLU A 76 4.40 20.88 15.04
N LYS A 77 4.31 20.25 13.90
CA LYS A 77 3.47 20.67 12.78
C LYS A 77 2.87 19.48 12.07
N ALA A 78 1.64 19.63 11.59
CA ALA A 78 0.94 18.62 10.79
C ALA A 78 1.07 18.92 9.30
N PHE A 79 1.24 17.87 8.53
CA PHE A 79 1.27 17.89 7.07
C PHE A 79 0.25 16.90 6.53
N ASP A 80 -0.35 17.21 5.38
CA ASP A 80 -1.32 16.34 4.73
C ASP A 80 -0.60 15.18 4.03
N LEU A 81 -1.19 13.99 4.16
CA LEU A 81 -0.76 12.80 3.43
C LEU A 81 -1.43 12.77 2.05
N PRO A 82 -0.89 12.00 1.08
CA PRO A 82 -1.56 11.77 -0.19
C PRO A 82 -3.01 11.33 -0.01
N THR A 83 -3.90 11.75 -0.91
CA THR A 83 -5.35 11.47 -0.80
C THR A 83 -5.68 9.98 -0.88
N ASP A 84 -4.82 9.22 -1.54
CA ASP A 84 -4.91 7.77 -1.68
C ASP A 84 -4.07 7.00 -0.65
N PHE A 85 -3.51 7.68 0.33
CA PHE A 85 -2.69 7.07 1.37
C PHE A 85 -3.49 6.07 2.21
N HIS A 86 -2.96 4.86 2.35
CA HIS A 86 -3.47 3.83 3.26
C HIS A 86 -2.52 3.61 4.44
N ALA A 87 -1.29 3.18 4.19
CA ALA A 87 -0.30 2.86 5.21
C ALA A 87 1.12 3.18 4.73
N PHE A 88 2.01 3.53 5.65
CA PHE A 88 3.44 3.59 5.35
C PHE A 88 4.02 2.19 5.16
N ILE A 89 5.05 2.10 4.32
CA ILE A 89 5.95 0.96 4.31
C ILE A 89 7.06 1.26 5.34
N ASP A 90 7.29 0.32 6.24
CA ASP A 90 8.25 0.50 7.33
C ASP A 90 9.68 0.76 6.80
N ASP A 91 10.44 1.54 7.55
CA ASP A 91 11.85 1.89 7.28
C ASP A 91 12.14 2.62 5.96
N THR A 92 11.08 3.12 5.27
CA THR A 92 11.23 3.88 4.02
C THR A 92 11.23 5.40 4.19
N GLN A 93 11.08 5.89 5.41
CA GLN A 93 10.94 7.32 5.72
C GLN A 93 12.33 7.98 5.84
N TRP A 94 12.63 8.87 4.91
CA TRP A 94 13.93 9.55 4.82
C TRP A 94 13.82 11.04 4.65
N ASN A 95 14.73 11.77 5.29
CA ASN A 95 15.01 13.15 4.97
C ASN A 95 16.06 13.19 3.85
N ARG A 96 15.65 13.61 2.65
CA ARG A 96 16.54 13.63 1.49
C ARG A 96 17.62 14.72 1.55
N SER A 97 17.38 15.83 2.27
CA SER A 97 18.39 16.89 2.43
C SER A 97 19.55 16.45 3.33
N THR A 98 19.24 15.80 4.45
CA THR A 98 20.25 15.36 5.41
C THR A 98 20.76 13.96 5.15
N GLN A 99 20.10 13.22 4.23
CA GLN A 99 20.39 11.81 3.92
C GLN A 99 20.28 10.89 5.16
N LEU A 100 19.40 11.25 6.10
CA LEU A 100 19.20 10.49 7.33
C LEU A 100 17.80 9.88 7.38
N PRO A 101 17.66 8.65 7.89
CA PRO A 101 16.35 8.07 8.14
C PRO A 101 15.62 8.87 9.22
N ALA A 102 14.31 9.05 9.02
CA ALA A 102 13.46 9.65 10.03
C ALA A 102 13.13 8.63 11.13
N ILE A 103 12.89 9.12 12.35
CA ILE A 103 12.58 8.29 13.52
C ILE A 103 11.08 8.28 13.74
N GLY A 104 10.47 7.11 13.70
CA GLY A 104 9.03 6.92 13.93
C GLY A 104 8.51 5.59 13.39
N PRO A 105 7.21 5.32 13.53
CA PRO A 105 6.22 6.17 14.20
C PRO A 105 6.39 6.22 15.72
N ILE A 106 6.42 7.44 16.29
CA ILE A 106 6.61 7.62 17.73
C ILE A 106 5.28 7.43 18.46
N ASN A 107 5.27 6.65 19.54
CA ASN A 107 4.08 6.43 20.34
C ASN A 107 3.61 7.70 21.07
N SER A 108 2.39 7.69 21.61
CA SER A 108 1.79 8.89 22.20
C SER A 108 2.51 9.36 23.47
N GLN A 109 3.03 8.44 24.29
CA GLN A 109 3.73 8.76 25.53
C GLN A 109 5.07 9.46 25.25
N ASP A 110 5.87 8.86 24.37
CA ASP A 110 7.18 9.43 23.99
C ASP A 110 7.01 10.75 23.24
N TRP A 111 5.95 10.88 22.44
CA TRP A 111 5.64 12.14 21.77
C TRP A 111 5.37 13.27 22.77
N GLN A 112 4.56 13.03 23.80
CA GLN A 112 4.30 14.03 24.85
C GLN A 112 5.58 14.39 25.61
N TRP A 113 6.40 13.39 25.92
CA TRP A 113 7.70 13.62 26.55
C TRP A 113 8.61 14.50 25.68
N LEU A 114 8.65 14.27 24.37
CA LEU A 114 9.39 15.08 23.42
C LEU A 114 8.88 16.52 23.31
N ILE A 115 7.55 16.74 23.42
CA ILE A 115 6.96 18.10 23.41
C ILE A 115 7.37 18.89 24.64
N VAL A 116 7.32 18.26 25.80
CA VAL A 116 7.67 18.93 27.08
C VAL A 116 9.15 19.29 27.14
N ARG A 117 10.02 18.43 26.61
CA ARG A 117 11.46 18.70 26.54
C ARG A 117 11.82 19.53 25.32
N LYS A 118 11.74 20.85 25.47
CA LYS A 118 12.05 21.84 24.38
C LYS A 118 13.50 21.79 23.88
N THR A 119 14.41 21.15 24.59
CA THR A 119 15.86 21.19 24.35
C THR A 119 16.41 20.10 23.44
N MET A 120 15.59 19.13 23.01
CA MET A 120 16.07 18.11 22.09
C MET A 120 15.99 18.60 20.63
N ILE A 121 17.02 19.29 20.21
CA ILE A 121 17.29 19.52 18.78
C ILE A 121 17.94 18.23 18.26
N THR A 122 17.19 17.44 17.48
CA THR A 122 17.74 16.27 16.81
C THR A 122 18.01 16.58 15.35
N THR A 123 19.08 16.04 14.82
CA THR A 123 19.38 16.11 13.38
C THR A 123 18.44 15.26 12.55
N ARG A 124 17.72 14.32 13.16
CA ARG A 124 16.75 13.44 12.50
C ARG A 124 15.34 13.95 12.72
N MET A 125 14.54 13.93 11.69
CA MET A 125 13.10 14.19 11.80
C MET A 125 12.43 13.10 12.62
N MET A 126 11.60 13.50 13.59
CA MET A 126 10.76 12.59 14.38
C MET A 126 9.32 12.77 13.91
N TRP A 127 8.65 11.65 13.67
CA TRP A 127 7.32 11.69 13.08
C TRP A 127 6.33 10.72 13.74
N ARG A 128 5.04 11.02 13.59
CA ARG A 128 3.93 10.15 13.95
C ARG A 128 2.72 10.44 13.06
N ILE A 129 1.76 9.51 13.03
CA ILE A 129 0.44 9.76 12.45
C ILE A 129 -0.54 10.10 13.57
N ARG A 130 -1.32 11.17 13.37
CA ARG A 130 -2.43 11.55 14.24
C ARG A 130 -3.50 12.25 13.39
N ASN A 131 -4.77 11.85 13.52
CA ASN A 131 -5.90 12.41 12.76
C ASN A 131 -5.66 12.40 11.24
N LYS A 132 -5.17 11.28 10.69
CA LYS A 132 -4.86 11.09 9.26
C LYS A 132 -3.87 12.11 8.69
N LYS A 133 -3.05 12.74 9.52
CA LYS A 133 -2.00 13.67 9.13
C LYS A 133 -0.64 13.20 9.65
N LEU A 134 0.39 13.54 8.90
CA LEU A 134 1.78 13.36 9.31
C LEU A 134 2.16 14.50 10.26
N TRP A 135 2.53 14.17 11.49
CA TRP A 135 3.03 15.12 12.47
C TRP A 135 4.55 15.00 12.58
N ILE A 136 5.23 16.12 12.41
CA ILE A 136 6.68 16.23 12.54
C ILE A 136 7.01 17.05 13.80
N LYS A 137 7.93 16.50 14.61
CA LYS A 137 8.47 17.16 15.79
C LYS A 137 9.61 18.09 15.37
N SER A 138 9.54 19.35 15.85
CA SER A 138 10.55 20.37 15.58
C SER A 138 10.84 20.49 14.06
N PRO A 139 9.84 20.85 13.25
CA PRO A 139 10.04 20.98 11.81
C PRO A 139 11.15 21.99 11.51
N PRO A 140 11.97 21.75 10.48
CA PRO A 140 13.06 22.64 10.15
C PRO A 140 12.54 24.01 9.64
N VAL A 141 13.32 25.06 9.86
CA VAL A 141 12.99 26.41 9.37
C VAL A 141 13.07 26.49 7.85
N ASN A 142 14.08 25.83 7.26
CA ASN A 142 14.20 25.70 5.82
C ASN A 142 13.46 24.45 5.35
N SER A 143 12.80 24.54 4.20
CA SER A 143 12.11 23.41 3.60
C SER A 143 13.06 22.23 3.38
N GLN A 144 12.65 21.05 3.84
CA GLN A 144 13.39 19.79 3.67
C GLN A 144 12.43 18.71 3.18
N PRO A 145 12.81 17.91 2.17
CA PRO A 145 11.97 16.85 1.65
C PRO A 145 11.95 15.63 2.57
N PHE A 146 10.76 15.22 2.95
CA PHE A 146 10.47 13.96 3.65
C PHE A 146 9.91 12.98 2.63
N SER A 147 10.71 12.03 2.23
CA SER A 147 10.35 11.00 1.25
C SER A 147 10.00 9.70 1.94
N PHE A 148 8.99 9.00 1.44
CA PHE A 148 8.53 7.73 1.97
C PHE A 148 7.82 6.90 0.91
N GLU A 149 7.78 5.60 1.11
CA GLU A 149 6.92 4.69 0.38
C GLU A 149 5.65 4.41 1.18
N TYR A 150 4.55 4.23 0.46
CA TYR A 150 3.25 3.96 1.07
C TYR A 150 2.41 3.05 0.19
N LEU A 151 1.49 2.35 0.82
CA LEU A 151 0.45 1.60 0.14
C LEU A 151 -0.70 2.55 -0.21
N SER A 152 -1.10 2.53 -1.48
CA SER A 152 -2.28 3.22 -1.97
C SER A 152 -3.53 2.39 -1.68
N LYS A 153 -4.63 3.06 -1.29
CA LYS A 153 -5.95 2.43 -1.20
C LYS A 153 -6.61 2.24 -2.56
N ASN A 154 -6.08 2.90 -3.60
CA ASN A 154 -6.65 2.86 -4.94
C ASN A 154 -6.16 1.60 -5.67
N TRP A 155 -6.94 0.54 -5.56
CA TRP A 155 -6.67 -0.78 -6.13
C TRP A 155 -7.32 -1.00 -7.50
N ALA A 156 -8.20 -0.09 -7.92
CA ALA A 156 -8.88 -0.10 -9.20
C ALA A 156 -8.50 1.13 -10.04
N VAL A 157 -8.83 1.09 -11.32
CA VAL A 157 -8.58 2.16 -12.29
C VAL A 157 -9.83 2.35 -13.15
N ASP A 158 -10.22 3.61 -13.35
CA ASP A 158 -11.30 3.97 -14.28
C ASP A 158 -10.86 3.69 -15.72
N GLY A 159 -11.56 2.80 -16.41
CA GLY A 159 -11.22 2.38 -17.76
C GLY A 159 -11.33 3.47 -18.83
N ASN A 160 -11.99 4.61 -18.56
CA ASN A 160 -12.09 5.73 -19.50
C ASN A 160 -10.96 6.76 -19.30
N THR A 161 -10.66 7.08 -18.04
CA THR A 161 -9.76 8.19 -17.68
C THR A 161 -8.39 7.71 -17.19
N GLU A 162 -8.22 6.40 -17.01
CA GLU A 162 -7.04 5.78 -16.41
C GLU A 162 -6.68 6.36 -15.03
N THR A 163 -7.66 6.90 -14.32
CA THR A 163 -7.46 7.45 -12.98
C THR A 163 -7.59 6.35 -11.91
N PRO A 164 -6.63 6.25 -10.98
CA PRO A 164 -6.73 5.31 -9.87
C PRO A 164 -7.91 5.63 -8.96
N GLN A 165 -8.66 4.60 -8.57
CA GLN A 165 -9.84 4.70 -7.72
C GLN A 165 -9.91 3.53 -6.72
N ASP A 166 -10.72 3.68 -5.68
CA ASP A 166 -10.87 2.68 -4.63
C ASP A 166 -12.08 1.74 -4.82
N LEU A 167 -12.84 1.92 -5.89
CA LEU A 167 -14.00 1.09 -6.26
C LEU A 167 -14.12 0.97 -7.78
N MET A 168 -14.62 -0.16 -8.26
CA MET A 168 -15.04 -0.34 -9.66
C MET A 168 -16.54 -0.07 -9.79
N SER A 169 -16.94 0.85 -10.66
CA SER A 169 -18.33 1.23 -10.87
C SER A 169 -18.83 0.99 -12.28
N LYS A 170 -17.94 0.98 -13.27
CA LYS A 170 -18.25 0.81 -14.70
C LYS A 170 -17.78 -0.55 -15.20
N ASN A 171 -18.40 -1.03 -16.25
CA ASN A 171 -18.05 -2.31 -16.89
C ASN A 171 -16.57 -2.43 -17.27
N ILE A 172 -15.99 -1.30 -17.71
CA ILE A 172 -14.62 -1.19 -18.21
C ILE A 172 -13.59 -0.85 -17.14
N ASP A 173 -14.04 -0.52 -15.92
CA ASP A 173 -13.12 -0.33 -14.80
C ASP A 173 -12.37 -1.63 -14.56
N TYR A 174 -11.07 -1.54 -14.27
CA TYR A 174 -10.24 -2.71 -14.07
C TYR A 174 -9.48 -2.63 -12.75
N HIS A 175 -9.10 -3.79 -12.24
CA HIS A 175 -8.33 -3.92 -11.00
C HIS A 175 -6.85 -4.18 -11.28
N LEU A 176 -6.00 -3.88 -10.29
CA LEU A 176 -4.55 -4.06 -10.36
C LEU A 176 -4.08 -5.44 -9.88
N TYR A 177 -4.98 -6.27 -9.35
CA TYR A 177 -4.65 -7.61 -8.85
C TYR A 177 -4.56 -8.64 -9.99
N PRO A 178 -3.85 -9.76 -9.77
CA PRO A 178 -3.97 -10.93 -10.64
C PRO A 178 -5.44 -11.38 -10.77
N TRP A 179 -5.88 -11.67 -12.00
CA TRP A 179 -7.25 -12.07 -12.31
C TRP A 179 -7.77 -13.19 -11.41
N GLN A 180 -6.96 -14.24 -11.25
CA GLN A 180 -7.35 -15.42 -10.49
C GLN A 180 -7.64 -15.08 -9.03
N LEU A 181 -6.83 -14.21 -8.41
CA LEU A 181 -6.99 -13.80 -7.03
C LEU A 181 -8.33 -13.09 -6.81
N MET A 182 -8.66 -12.14 -7.71
CA MET A 182 -9.89 -11.37 -7.62
C MET A 182 -11.14 -12.24 -7.80
N VAL A 183 -11.14 -13.13 -8.80
CA VAL A 183 -12.27 -14.02 -9.09
C VAL A 183 -12.49 -15.03 -7.95
N LEU A 184 -11.43 -15.68 -7.47
CA LEU A 184 -11.54 -16.68 -6.38
C LEU A 184 -12.04 -16.04 -5.09
N TYR A 185 -11.54 -14.85 -4.74
CA TYR A 185 -11.98 -14.19 -3.51
C TYR A 185 -13.42 -13.69 -3.62
N THR A 186 -13.80 -13.09 -4.75
CA THR A 186 -15.20 -12.70 -4.99
C THR A 186 -16.15 -13.88 -4.91
N ARG A 187 -15.76 -15.05 -5.48
CA ARG A 187 -16.54 -16.29 -5.39
C ARG A 187 -16.69 -16.76 -3.94
N ALA A 188 -15.61 -16.72 -3.16
CA ALA A 188 -15.65 -17.12 -1.76
C ALA A 188 -16.57 -16.20 -0.94
N LYS A 189 -16.51 -14.89 -1.17
CA LYS A 189 -17.40 -13.91 -0.55
C LYS A 189 -18.86 -14.12 -0.94
N TRP A 190 -19.12 -14.46 -2.19
CA TRP A 190 -20.46 -14.75 -2.64
C TRP A 190 -21.03 -15.97 -1.91
N PHE A 191 -20.30 -17.12 -1.84
CA PHE A 191 -20.76 -18.28 -1.12
C PHE A 191 -21.00 -18.01 0.37
N GLU A 192 -20.10 -17.29 1.03
CA GLU A 192 -20.23 -16.94 2.43
C GLU A 192 -21.51 -16.14 2.71
N ASN A 193 -21.80 -15.13 1.89
CA ASN A 193 -22.91 -14.23 2.12
C ASN A 193 -24.29 -14.79 1.68
N GLU A 194 -24.29 -15.69 0.70
CA GLU A 194 -25.51 -16.40 0.27
C GLU A 194 -25.83 -17.63 1.14
N GLY A 195 -25.00 -17.93 2.16
CA GLY A 195 -25.22 -19.03 3.11
C GLY A 195 -24.83 -20.40 2.59
N TYR A 196 -24.03 -20.49 1.55
CA TYR A 196 -23.47 -21.76 1.05
C TYR A 196 -22.18 -22.12 1.78
N ASP A 197 -21.76 -23.39 1.67
CA ASP A 197 -20.44 -23.79 2.16
C ASP A 197 -19.32 -23.12 1.36
N SER A 198 -18.65 -22.17 2.00
CA SER A 198 -17.55 -21.40 1.41
C SER A 198 -16.17 -22.00 1.65
N SER A 199 -16.06 -23.11 2.42
CA SER A 199 -14.78 -23.68 2.87
C SER A 199 -13.85 -24.01 1.70
N GLY A 200 -14.35 -24.71 0.68
CA GLY A 200 -13.59 -25.07 -0.52
C GLY A 200 -13.17 -23.83 -1.34
N ALA A 201 -14.05 -22.83 -1.45
CA ALA A 201 -13.75 -21.60 -2.17
C ALA A 201 -12.67 -20.76 -1.45
N TYR A 202 -12.68 -20.75 -0.11
CA TYR A 202 -11.63 -20.09 0.67
C TYR A 202 -10.29 -20.82 0.58
N GLU A 203 -10.27 -22.16 0.55
CA GLU A 203 -9.02 -22.90 0.35
C GLU A 203 -8.41 -22.65 -1.04
N ASP A 204 -9.23 -22.54 -2.08
CA ASP A 204 -8.77 -22.16 -3.42
C ASP A 204 -8.18 -20.76 -3.44
N PHE A 205 -8.89 -19.78 -2.83
CA PHE A 205 -8.40 -18.43 -2.67
C PHE A 205 -7.10 -18.37 -1.89
N LYS A 206 -7.01 -19.06 -0.74
CA LYS A 206 -5.82 -19.07 0.12
C LYS A 206 -4.58 -19.59 -0.61
N ARG A 207 -4.75 -20.65 -1.42
CA ARG A 207 -3.64 -21.15 -2.26
C ARG A 207 -3.17 -20.11 -3.27
N ALA A 208 -4.10 -19.46 -3.97
CA ALA A 208 -3.78 -18.41 -4.92
C ALA A 208 -3.12 -17.21 -4.23
N PHE A 209 -3.64 -16.79 -3.07
CA PHE A 209 -3.09 -15.70 -2.29
C PHE A 209 -1.65 -15.96 -1.82
N MET A 210 -1.36 -17.15 -1.33
CA MET A 210 -0.01 -17.53 -0.92
C MET A 210 0.97 -17.54 -2.10
N TYR A 211 0.52 -18.02 -3.26
CA TYR A 211 1.33 -18.01 -4.47
C TYR A 211 1.63 -16.58 -4.93
N GLU A 212 0.61 -15.74 -5.11
CA GLU A 212 0.76 -14.38 -5.60
C GLU A 212 1.56 -13.49 -4.65
N THR A 213 1.37 -13.62 -3.33
CA THR A 213 2.18 -12.88 -2.36
C THR A 213 3.64 -13.33 -2.35
N GLY A 214 3.91 -14.61 -2.67
CA GLY A 214 5.27 -15.11 -2.85
C GLY A 214 5.94 -14.55 -4.10
N VAL A 215 5.20 -14.46 -5.20
CA VAL A 215 5.69 -13.89 -6.47
C VAL A 215 5.92 -12.38 -6.35
N ASP A 216 4.97 -11.66 -5.73
CA ASP A 216 5.04 -10.20 -5.59
C ASP A 216 6.22 -9.76 -4.71
N LYS A 217 6.51 -10.49 -3.64
CA LYS A 217 7.67 -10.21 -2.77
C LYS A 217 9.02 -10.51 -3.41
N ALA A 218 9.04 -10.93 -4.68
CA ALA A 218 10.26 -11.27 -5.43
C ALA A 218 11.25 -12.03 -4.56
N ALA A 219 10.93 -13.30 -4.25
CA ALA A 219 11.77 -14.24 -3.49
C ALA A 219 12.81 -13.55 -2.62
N THR A 220 12.40 -13.00 -1.49
CA THR A 220 13.33 -12.44 -0.50
C THR A 220 14.34 -13.55 -0.21
N ALA A 221 15.60 -13.35 -0.59
CA ALA A 221 16.65 -14.33 -0.34
C ALA A 221 16.62 -14.65 1.16
N LEU A 222 16.34 -15.91 1.49
CA LEU A 222 16.28 -16.36 2.87
C LEU A 222 17.70 -16.26 3.43
N THR A 223 18.01 -15.19 4.14
CA THR A 223 19.30 -15.02 4.79
C THR A 223 19.28 -15.89 6.04
N LEU A 224 19.93 -17.05 5.94
CA LEU A 224 20.06 -18.00 7.06
C LEU A 224 20.98 -17.51 8.18
N VAL A 225 21.60 -16.33 8.03
CA VAL A 225 22.50 -15.74 9.02
C VAL A 225 21.78 -14.59 9.73
N PRO A 226 21.51 -14.69 11.04
CA PRO A 226 20.92 -13.59 11.81
C PRO A 226 21.85 -12.37 11.78
N GLY A 227 21.33 -11.22 11.37
CA GLY A 227 22.01 -9.93 11.49
C GLY A 227 22.82 -9.47 10.27
N GLN A 228 22.83 -10.20 9.17
CA GLN A 228 23.33 -9.63 7.92
C GLN A 228 22.19 -8.96 7.16
N GLY A 229 22.25 -7.63 7.08
CA GLY A 229 21.46 -6.85 6.12
C GLY A 229 21.72 -7.32 4.67
N TYR A 230 20.99 -6.80 3.71
CA TYR A 230 21.14 -7.14 2.29
C TYR A 230 22.62 -7.14 1.90
N PRO A 231 23.17 -8.26 1.40
CA PRO A 231 24.60 -8.38 1.13
C PRO A 231 25.13 -7.40 0.07
N TYR A 232 24.20 -6.77 -0.66
CA TYR A 232 24.49 -5.78 -1.70
C TYR A 232 24.30 -4.32 -1.25
N ILE A 233 23.71 -4.08 -0.07
CA ILE A 233 23.43 -2.75 0.50
C ILE A 233 23.99 -2.71 1.92
N ASP A 234 25.29 -2.84 2.03
CA ASP A 234 26.00 -2.59 3.28
C ASP A 234 26.49 -1.14 3.27
N ALA A 235 26.04 -0.35 4.25
CA ALA A 235 26.44 1.06 4.37
C ALA A 235 27.98 1.23 4.41
N VAL A 236 28.69 0.21 4.90
CA VAL A 236 30.16 0.22 4.94
C VAL A 236 30.77 -0.14 3.59
N LYS A 237 30.16 -1.06 2.82
CA LYS A 237 30.67 -1.51 1.51
C LYS A 237 30.24 -0.62 0.35
N ASN A 238 29.11 0.09 0.49
CA ASN A 238 28.56 0.97 -0.55
C ASN A 238 28.93 2.44 -0.36
N ILE A 239 29.78 2.77 0.61
CA ILE A 239 30.40 4.10 0.68
C ILE A 239 31.38 4.20 -0.49
N PRO A 240 31.23 5.16 -1.42
CA PRO A 240 32.22 5.39 -2.44
C PRO A 240 33.58 5.57 -1.78
N ASP A 241 34.60 4.88 -2.28
CA ASP A 241 35.96 5.10 -1.84
C ASP A 241 36.35 6.55 -2.20
N THR A 242 36.34 7.41 -1.20
CA THR A 242 36.68 8.83 -1.35
C THR A 242 38.20 9.05 -1.47
N GLY A 243 38.98 7.98 -1.62
CA GLY A 243 40.42 8.06 -1.72
C GLY A 243 41.15 8.39 -0.39
N TYR A 244 40.42 8.53 0.69
CA TYR A 244 40.97 8.60 2.05
C TYR A 244 41.07 7.16 2.61
N GLY A 245 41.96 6.36 2.02
CA GLY A 245 42.35 5.11 2.60
C GLY A 245 42.95 5.37 3.97
N PHE A 246 42.50 4.64 4.98
CA PHE A 246 43.29 4.49 6.20
C PHE A 246 44.56 3.73 5.82
N GLY A 247 45.56 4.48 5.39
CA GLY A 247 46.91 3.98 5.27
C GLY A 247 47.50 3.87 6.65
N GLY A 248 47.93 2.68 7.03
CA GLY A 248 48.64 2.43 8.24
C GLY A 248 48.87 0.96 8.41
#